data_b1ddf070e4e930fa6a6fac70233cf1c7
#
_entry.id   b1ddf070e4e930fa6a6fac70233cf1c7
#
_cell.length_a   1.000
_cell.length_b   1.000
_cell.length_c   1.000
_cell.angle_alpha   90.00
_cell.angle_beta   90.00
_cell.angle_gamma   90.00
#
_symmetry.space_group_name_H-M   'P 1'
#
loop_
_entity.id
_entity.type
_entity.pdbx_description
1 polymer ?
#
loop_
_entity_poly.entity_id
_entity_poly.type
_entity_poly.pdbx_seq_one_letter_code
_entity_poly.pdbx_strand_id
1 'polypeptide(L)' 'MSLGLLLDMSYAIMGAGIGAGLAAIGAGIGV' A
#
# COMPACT_ATOMS: atom_id res chain seq x y z
N MET A 1 -6.42 -22.15 0.35
CA MET A 1 -5.69 -20.98 0.91
C MET A 1 -6.11 -20.77 2.35
N SER A 2 -5.19 -20.39 3.21
CA SER A 2 -5.51 -20.13 4.60
C SER A 2 -6.07 -18.71 4.76
N LEU A 3 -6.92 -18.54 5.77
CA LEU A 3 -7.46 -17.21 6.10
C LEU A 3 -6.36 -16.24 6.47
N GLY A 4 -5.35 -16.70 7.21
CA GLY A 4 -4.21 -15.87 7.58
C GLY A 4 -3.45 -15.34 6.37
N LEU A 5 -3.29 -16.16 5.33
CA LEU A 5 -2.62 -15.74 4.11
C LEU A 5 -3.44 -14.69 3.36
N LEU A 6 -4.77 -14.86 3.30
CA LEU A 6 -5.64 -13.88 2.68
C LEU A 6 -5.59 -12.54 3.40
N LEU A 7 -5.60 -12.55 4.72
CA LEU A 7 -5.51 -11.32 5.51
C LEU A 7 -4.17 -10.62 5.31
N ASP A 8 -3.09 -11.39 5.23
CA ASP A 8 -1.75 -10.85 4.98
C ASP A 8 -1.68 -10.19 3.60
N MET A 9 -2.24 -10.83 2.60
CA MET A 9 -2.29 -10.28 1.24
C MET A 9 -3.12 -8.99 1.18
N SER A 10 -4.27 -8.97 1.87
CA SER A 10 -5.13 -7.78 1.93
C SER A 10 -4.41 -6.61 2.59
N TYR A 11 -3.68 -6.88 3.64
CA TYR A 11 -2.88 -5.88 4.34
C TYR A 11 -1.79 -5.31 3.41
N ALA A 12 -1.13 -6.18 2.66
CA ALA A 12 -0.09 -5.77 1.73
C ALA A 12 -0.63 -4.92 0.59
N ILE A 13 -1.80 -5.28 0.04
CA ILE A 13 -2.43 -4.51 -1.02
C ILE A 13 -2.80 -3.11 -0.53
N MET A 14 -3.35 -3.03 0.68
CA MET A 14 -3.68 -1.75 1.29
C MET A 14 -2.42 -0.89 1.50
N GLY A 15 -1.37 -1.50 2.02
CA GLY A 15 -0.10 -0.81 2.23
C GLY A 15 0.51 -0.28 0.93
N ALA A 16 0.43 -1.07 -0.14
CA ALA A 16 0.91 -0.64 -1.45
C ALA A 16 0.13 0.57 -1.97
N GLY A 17 -1.21 0.57 -1.81
CA GLY A 17 -2.04 1.69 -2.23
C GLY A 17 -1.77 2.96 -1.43
N ILE A 18 -1.69 2.86 -0.12
CA ILE A 18 -1.39 4.00 0.75
C ILE A 18 0.03 4.51 0.47
N GLY A 19 1.00 3.60 0.35
CA GLY A 19 2.39 3.95 0.08
C GLY A 19 2.56 4.65 -1.27
N ALA A 20 1.95 4.14 -2.32
CA ALA A 20 2.00 4.75 -3.64
C ALA A 20 1.35 6.14 -3.64
N GLY A 21 0.21 6.29 -2.94
CA GLY A 21 -0.45 7.58 -2.81
C GLY A 21 0.40 8.61 -2.08
N LEU A 22 1.02 8.22 -0.97
CA LEU A 22 1.90 9.10 -0.21
C LEU A 22 3.15 9.46 -1.02
N ALA A 23 3.70 8.51 -1.76
CA ALA A 23 4.85 8.76 -2.62
C ALA A 23 4.52 9.78 -3.72
N ALA A 24 3.34 9.68 -4.31
CA ALA A 24 2.91 10.63 -5.34
C ALA A 24 2.77 12.04 -4.78
N ILE A 25 2.20 12.17 -3.58
CA ILE A 25 2.08 13.47 -2.90
C ILE A 25 3.47 14.03 -2.59
N GLY A 26 4.35 13.19 -2.05
CA GLY A 26 5.71 13.58 -1.73
C GLY A 26 6.50 14.04 -2.95
N ALA A 27 6.40 13.31 -4.06
CA ALA A 27 7.04 13.68 -5.31
C ALA A 27 6.49 15.00 -5.86
N GLY A 28 5.17 15.21 -5.76
CA GLY A 28 4.55 16.45 -6.22
C GLY A 28 5.00 17.68 -5.44
N ILE A 29 5.20 17.54 -4.13
CA ILE A 29 5.69 18.64 -3.29
C ILE A 29 7.19 18.87 -3.51
N GLY A 30 7.94 17.79 -3.76
CA GLY A 30 9.40 17.85 -3.87
C GLY A 30 9.95 18.42 -5.18
N VAL A 31 9.06 18.74 -6.10
CA VAL A 31 9.45 19.27 -7.41
C VAL A 31 9.32 20.80 -7.48
#